data_a74ab216e6ef9df7db4a79949cc11fc2
#
_entry.id   a74ab216e6ef9df7db4a79949cc11fc2
#
_cell.length_a   1.000
_cell.length_b   1.000
_cell.length_c   1.000
_cell.angle_alpha   90.00
_cell.angle_beta   90.00
_cell.angle_gamma   90.00
#
_symmetry.space_group_name_H-M   'P 1'
#
loop_
_entity.id
_entity.type
_entity.pdbx_description
1 polymer ?
#
loop_
_entity_poly.entity_id
_entity_poly.type
_entity_poly.pdbx_seq_one_letter_code
_entity_poly.pdbx_strand_id
1 'polypeptide(L)'
;MQKQLKILFIRFSSIGDIILTTPIVRCVKLQVDAQVHFLTKKKYNSLIENNKYIDKIYLLDNTKTIYSQLEKEGYDYIIDLHNNLRSNYIKFKLSVKSFSVSKNILERYLLINFGINRLNNHVVNRYFKTVNFLNIKNDNLGLDYFVKEEKKINYDYKKDYLSWCIGGTYEQKKLSINQIKDVIDKVDLPIVLLAGDNEKAYANEIIRISKNKNITNFCGKLSINESAYLIKHSKLFLTNDTGMMHIASSFNIPIISFWGCTKPSLGFYAYQPKKSIINMESIKSKRPCSRHGSNCRYKKEGCIKTIPSNEILENINLILD
;
A
#
# COMPACT_ATOMS: atom_id res chain seq x y z
N MET A 1 -39.75 -2.33 -8.08
CA MET A 1 -38.38 -1.81 -7.79
C MET A 1 -37.47 -3.00 -7.53
N GLN A 2 -36.35 -3.11 -8.24
CA GLN A 2 -35.35 -4.13 -7.94
C GLN A 2 -34.79 -3.88 -6.54
N LYS A 3 -34.69 -4.91 -5.70
CA LYS A 3 -34.12 -4.79 -4.34
C LYS A 3 -32.66 -4.38 -4.46
N GLN A 4 -32.26 -3.29 -3.77
CA GLN A 4 -30.86 -2.88 -3.67
C GLN A 4 -30.03 -4.00 -3.08
N LEU A 5 -28.93 -4.37 -3.72
CA LEU A 5 -28.02 -5.38 -3.22
C LEU A 5 -27.26 -4.90 -1.98
N LYS A 6 -27.02 -5.81 -1.02
CA LYS A 6 -26.19 -5.52 0.14
C LYS A 6 -24.95 -6.40 0.13
N ILE A 7 -23.78 -5.80 -0.02
CA ILE A 7 -22.52 -6.51 -0.24
C ILE A 7 -21.51 -6.19 0.88
N LEU A 8 -20.99 -7.25 1.52
CA LEU A 8 -19.93 -7.14 2.52
C LEU A 8 -18.56 -7.41 1.91
N PHE A 9 -17.67 -6.42 1.93
CA PHE A 9 -16.25 -6.59 1.63
C PHE A 9 -15.47 -6.93 2.90
N ILE A 10 -14.56 -7.90 2.84
CA ILE A 10 -13.73 -8.31 3.97
C ILE A 10 -12.25 -8.12 3.64
N ARG A 11 -11.57 -7.18 4.34
CA ARG A 11 -10.12 -7.05 4.32
C ARG A 11 -9.59 -6.55 5.66
N PHE A 12 -8.98 -7.43 6.46
CA PHE A 12 -8.57 -7.11 7.83
C PHE A 12 -7.28 -6.32 7.96
N SER A 13 -6.37 -6.46 7.00
CA SER A 13 -5.00 -5.91 6.99
C SER A 13 -4.34 -6.16 5.63
N SER A 14 -3.21 -5.60 5.29
CA SER A 14 -2.47 -4.52 5.93
C SER A 14 -2.81 -3.18 5.28
N ILE A 15 -2.05 -2.09 5.57
CA ILE A 15 -2.30 -0.76 4.98
C ILE A 15 -2.41 -0.85 3.46
N GLY A 16 -1.36 -1.28 2.79
CA GLY A 16 -1.35 -1.37 1.32
C GLY A 16 -2.42 -2.29 0.76
N ASP A 17 -2.64 -3.45 1.39
CA ASP A 17 -3.66 -4.39 0.94
C ASP A 17 -5.09 -3.83 1.03
N ILE A 18 -5.38 -3.00 2.04
CA ILE A 18 -6.70 -2.33 2.17
C ILE A 18 -6.85 -1.28 1.07
N ILE A 19 -5.84 -0.44 0.85
CA ILE A 19 -5.86 0.56 -0.21
C ILE A 19 -6.02 -0.10 -1.59
N LEU A 20 -5.38 -1.22 -1.83
CA LEU A 20 -5.52 -1.98 -3.07
C LEU A 20 -6.93 -2.55 -3.31
N THR A 21 -7.83 -2.56 -2.30
CA THR A 21 -9.23 -2.95 -2.49
C THR A 21 -10.11 -1.81 -3.00
N THR A 22 -9.66 -0.56 -2.94
CA THR A 22 -10.52 0.60 -3.21
C THR A 22 -11.08 0.65 -4.64
N PRO A 23 -10.35 0.26 -5.70
CA PRO A 23 -10.93 0.25 -7.06
C PRO A 23 -12.13 -0.67 -7.20
N ILE A 24 -12.06 -1.88 -6.61
CA ILE A 24 -13.19 -2.83 -6.71
C ILE A 24 -14.39 -2.35 -5.89
N VAL A 25 -14.16 -1.73 -4.73
CA VAL A 25 -15.20 -1.13 -3.90
C VAL A 25 -15.90 -0.02 -4.68
N ARG A 26 -15.14 0.92 -5.26
CA ARG A 26 -15.65 1.99 -6.12
C ARG A 26 -16.44 1.45 -7.30
N CYS A 27 -15.86 0.54 -8.06
CA CYS A 27 -16.50 0.01 -9.26
C CYS A 27 -17.81 -0.74 -8.94
N VAL A 28 -17.86 -1.51 -7.85
CA VAL A 28 -19.11 -2.13 -7.40
C VAL A 28 -20.14 -1.06 -7.03
N LYS A 29 -19.75 -0.06 -6.23
CA LYS A 29 -20.68 1.01 -5.82
C LYS A 29 -21.24 1.81 -6.98
N LEU A 30 -20.47 2.03 -8.03
CA LEU A 30 -20.88 2.86 -9.18
C LEU A 30 -21.58 2.07 -10.30
N GLN A 31 -21.35 0.77 -10.43
CA GLN A 31 -21.85 -0.02 -11.55
C GLN A 31 -23.06 -0.88 -11.20
N VAL A 32 -23.34 -1.10 -9.91
CA VAL A 32 -24.55 -1.78 -9.46
C VAL A 32 -25.21 -1.00 -8.32
N ASP A 33 -26.54 -1.08 -8.22
CA ASP A 33 -27.27 -0.50 -7.09
C ASP A 33 -27.03 -1.35 -5.84
N ALA A 34 -25.97 -1.00 -5.09
CA ALA A 34 -25.55 -1.74 -3.92
C ALA A 34 -25.27 -0.86 -2.70
N GLN A 35 -25.67 -1.35 -1.53
CA GLN A 35 -25.10 -0.92 -0.26
C GLN A 35 -23.79 -1.67 -0.04
N VAL A 36 -22.71 -0.93 0.06
CA VAL A 36 -21.35 -1.48 0.23
C VAL A 36 -20.92 -1.32 1.68
N HIS A 37 -20.78 -2.45 2.36
CA HIS A 37 -20.25 -2.50 3.71
C HIS A 37 -18.82 -3.06 3.71
N PHE A 38 -17.98 -2.60 4.64
CA PHE A 38 -16.58 -3.01 4.70
C PHE A 38 -16.21 -3.47 6.11
N LEU A 39 -15.63 -4.67 6.23
CA LEU A 39 -15.16 -5.23 7.49
C LEU A 39 -13.62 -5.21 7.54
N THR A 40 -13.08 -4.45 8.49
CA THR A 40 -11.64 -4.34 8.74
C THR A 40 -11.30 -4.35 10.23
N LYS A 41 -10.01 -4.40 10.59
CA LYS A 41 -9.59 -4.23 11.99
C LYS A 41 -9.63 -2.76 12.39
N LYS A 42 -9.98 -2.46 13.65
CA LYS A 42 -10.09 -1.11 14.22
C LYS A 42 -8.90 -0.21 13.90
N LYS A 43 -7.67 -0.72 14.03
CA LYS A 43 -6.44 0.04 13.76
C LYS A 43 -6.27 0.51 12.29
N TYR A 44 -7.08 0.03 11.38
CA TYR A 44 -7.04 0.42 9.96
C TYR A 44 -8.26 1.23 9.53
N ASN A 45 -9.13 1.63 10.47
CA ASN A 45 -10.33 2.41 10.18
C ASN A 45 -10.02 3.70 9.41
N SER A 46 -8.99 4.41 9.85
CA SER A 46 -8.56 5.68 9.25
C SER A 46 -8.19 5.60 7.76
N LEU A 47 -7.94 4.38 7.24
CA LEU A 47 -7.63 4.19 5.82
C LEU A 47 -8.87 4.30 4.93
N ILE A 48 -10.07 4.07 5.47
CA ILE A 48 -11.30 3.93 4.70
C ILE A 48 -12.49 4.73 5.25
N GLU A 49 -12.37 5.33 6.44
CA GLU A 49 -13.49 6.04 7.10
C GLU A 49 -14.05 7.22 6.28
N ASN A 50 -13.25 7.80 5.40
CA ASN A 50 -13.66 8.88 4.51
C ASN A 50 -13.97 8.40 3.09
N ASN A 51 -13.99 7.08 2.85
CA ASN A 51 -14.23 6.55 1.52
C ASN A 51 -15.71 6.63 1.16
N LYS A 52 -16.08 7.56 0.27
CA LYS A 52 -17.46 7.83 -0.15
C LYS A 52 -18.17 6.67 -0.87
N TYR A 53 -17.43 5.62 -1.21
CA TYR A 53 -17.96 4.42 -1.85
C TYR A 53 -18.29 3.30 -0.84
N ILE A 54 -18.07 3.55 0.45
CA ILE A 54 -18.39 2.63 1.55
C ILE A 54 -19.53 3.24 2.38
N ASP A 55 -20.67 2.57 2.41
CA ASP A 55 -21.84 3.06 3.15
C ASP A 55 -21.73 2.78 4.65
N LYS A 56 -21.07 1.67 5.03
CA LYS A 56 -20.91 1.29 6.44
C LYS A 56 -19.62 0.51 6.68
N ILE A 57 -18.93 0.86 7.76
CA ILE A 57 -17.70 0.19 8.17
C ILE A 57 -17.96 -0.60 9.44
N TYR A 58 -17.55 -1.87 9.43
CA TYR A 58 -17.53 -2.73 10.57
C TYR A 58 -16.10 -2.93 11.07
N LEU A 59 -15.90 -2.76 12.37
CA LEU A 59 -14.57 -2.84 12.99
C LEU A 59 -14.44 -4.16 13.75
N LEU A 60 -13.53 -5.01 13.31
CA LEU A 60 -13.26 -6.29 13.92
C LEU A 60 -12.43 -6.10 15.20
N ASP A 61 -13.09 -6.13 16.35
CA ASP A 61 -12.47 -6.24 17.66
C ASP A 61 -12.57 -7.68 18.18
N ASN A 62 -13.80 -8.20 18.30
CA ASN A 62 -14.09 -9.56 18.72
C ASN A 62 -14.97 -10.25 17.68
N THR A 63 -14.63 -11.49 17.34
CA THR A 63 -15.32 -12.25 16.29
C THR A 63 -16.77 -12.57 16.64
N LYS A 64 -17.08 -12.80 17.94
CA LYS A 64 -18.45 -13.12 18.38
C LYS A 64 -19.38 -11.90 18.29
N THR A 65 -18.92 -10.74 18.76
CA THR A 65 -19.69 -9.52 18.79
C THR A 65 -19.96 -8.99 17.37
N ILE A 66 -18.96 -9.03 16.49
CA ILE A 66 -19.09 -8.57 15.12
C ILE A 66 -20.06 -9.45 14.32
N TYR A 67 -20.06 -10.78 14.59
CA TYR A 67 -20.95 -11.70 13.89
C TYR A 67 -22.43 -11.31 14.06
N SER A 68 -22.89 -11.08 15.29
CA SER A 68 -24.29 -10.72 15.55
C SER A 68 -24.72 -9.39 14.91
N GLN A 69 -23.76 -8.47 14.71
CA GLN A 69 -24.02 -7.21 13.97
C GLN A 69 -24.14 -7.47 12.48
N LEU A 70 -23.26 -8.29 11.91
CA LEU A 70 -23.26 -8.59 10.48
C LEU A 70 -24.49 -9.44 10.07
N GLU A 71 -24.92 -10.37 10.92
CA GLU A 71 -26.07 -11.24 10.68
C GLU A 71 -27.37 -10.44 10.49
N LYS A 72 -27.56 -9.40 11.29
CA LYS A 72 -28.75 -8.51 11.23
C LYS A 72 -28.86 -7.71 9.92
N GLU A 73 -27.74 -7.58 9.18
CA GLU A 73 -27.72 -6.80 7.94
C GLU A 73 -28.38 -7.52 6.77
N GLY A 74 -28.40 -8.85 6.75
CA GLY A 74 -29.01 -9.62 5.65
C GLY A 74 -28.31 -9.42 4.32
N TYR A 75 -27.01 -9.72 4.25
CA TYR A 75 -26.22 -9.58 3.03
C TYR A 75 -26.66 -10.51 1.91
N ASP A 76 -26.63 -10.01 0.67
CA ASP A 76 -26.82 -10.82 -0.53
C ASP A 76 -25.53 -11.52 -0.95
N TYR A 77 -24.36 -10.83 -0.78
CA TYR A 77 -23.03 -11.37 -1.14
C TYR A 77 -21.95 -10.95 -0.15
N ILE A 78 -20.94 -11.82 -0.03
CA ILE A 78 -19.68 -11.52 0.68
C ILE A 78 -18.52 -11.60 -0.30
N ILE A 79 -17.74 -10.52 -0.39
CA ILE A 79 -16.52 -10.43 -1.19
C ILE A 79 -15.33 -10.49 -0.25
N ASP A 80 -14.72 -11.68 -0.12
CA ASP A 80 -13.61 -11.92 0.79
C ASP A 80 -12.26 -11.69 0.08
N LEU A 81 -11.72 -10.49 0.26
CA LEU A 81 -10.41 -10.07 -0.27
C LEU A 81 -9.25 -10.41 0.66
N HIS A 82 -9.54 -11.06 1.81
CA HIS A 82 -8.53 -11.49 2.79
C HIS A 82 -8.25 -12.99 2.73
N ASN A 83 -9.29 -13.79 2.64
CA ASN A 83 -9.29 -15.25 2.47
C ASN A 83 -8.39 -15.97 3.48
N ASN A 84 -8.70 -15.87 4.77
CA ASN A 84 -8.01 -16.58 5.85
C ASN A 84 -9.01 -17.33 6.75
N LEU A 85 -8.50 -18.07 7.77
CA LEU A 85 -9.34 -18.85 8.67
C LEU A 85 -10.44 -18.00 9.33
N ARG A 86 -10.12 -16.76 9.73
CA ARG A 86 -11.09 -15.86 10.37
C ARG A 86 -12.17 -15.38 9.40
N SER A 87 -11.80 -14.99 8.18
CA SER A 87 -12.80 -14.60 7.17
C SER A 87 -13.63 -15.80 6.72
N ASN A 88 -13.04 -17.00 6.64
CA ASN A 88 -13.76 -18.23 6.35
C ASN A 88 -14.78 -18.57 7.44
N TYR A 89 -14.41 -18.39 8.73
CA TYR A 89 -15.34 -18.58 9.85
C TYR A 89 -16.53 -17.61 9.77
N ILE A 90 -16.31 -16.33 9.46
CA ILE A 90 -17.37 -15.33 9.28
C ILE A 90 -18.29 -15.73 8.12
N LYS A 91 -17.75 -16.11 6.97
CA LYS A 91 -18.53 -16.57 5.83
C LYS A 91 -19.38 -17.79 6.16
N PHE A 92 -18.79 -18.76 6.82
CA PHE A 92 -19.49 -19.99 7.24
C PHE A 92 -20.67 -19.66 8.18
N LYS A 93 -20.45 -18.80 9.17
CA LYS A 93 -21.48 -18.41 10.13
C LYS A 93 -22.61 -17.60 9.50
N LEU A 94 -22.29 -16.65 8.60
CA LEU A 94 -23.31 -15.85 7.92
C LEU A 94 -24.10 -16.66 6.86
N SER A 95 -23.55 -17.77 6.42
CA SER A 95 -24.19 -18.66 5.43
C SER A 95 -24.64 -17.95 4.13
N VAL A 96 -23.91 -16.89 3.74
CA VAL A 96 -24.19 -16.06 2.57
C VAL A 96 -23.28 -16.45 1.41
N LYS A 97 -23.79 -16.37 0.19
CA LYS A 97 -23.00 -16.62 -1.02
C LYS A 97 -21.74 -15.74 -1.05
N SER A 98 -20.58 -16.37 -1.16
CA SER A 98 -19.31 -15.66 -0.99
C SER A 98 -18.31 -15.97 -2.09
N PHE A 99 -17.52 -14.94 -2.46
CA PHE A 99 -16.46 -15.02 -3.45
C PHE A 99 -15.14 -14.60 -2.80
N SER A 100 -14.12 -15.41 -2.94
CA SER A 100 -12.84 -15.18 -2.27
C SER A 100 -11.71 -14.99 -3.26
N VAL A 101 -10.79 -14.07 -2.94
CA VAL A 101 -9.59 -13.83 -3.76
C VAL A 101 -8.68 -15.05 -3.79
N SER A 102 -8.17 -15.38 -4.97
CA SER A 102 -7.10 -16.38 -5.10
C SER A 102 -5.79 -15.80 -4.57
N LYS A 103 -5.11 -16.57 -3.71
CA LYS A 103 -3.79 -16.20 -3.17
C LYS A 103 -2.63 -16.57 -4.08
N ASN A 104 -2.88 -17.30 -5.17
CA ASN A 104 -1.85 -17.77 -6.11
C ASN A 104 -0.64 -18.38 -5.36
N ILE A 105 -0.92 -19.32 -4.45
CA ILE A 105 0.11 -19.89 -3.55
C ILE A 105 1.17 -20.64 -4.35
N LEU A 106 0.73 -21.47 -5.32
CA LEU A 106 1.62 -22.26 -6.16
C LEU A 106 2.48 -21.37 -7.05
N GLU A 107 1.89 -20.39 -7.72
CA GLU A 107 2.59 -19.46 -8.61
C GLU A 107 3.64 -18.65 -7.86
N ARG A 108 3.32 -18.23 -6.63
CA ARG A 108 4.29 -17.55 -5.75
C ARG A 108 5.40 -18.48 -5.28
N TYR A 109 5.07 -19.72 -4.95
CA TYR A 109 6.06 -20.72 -4.58
C TYR A 109 7.04 -20.97 -5.73
N LEU A 110 6.54 -21.13 -6.95
CA LEU A 110 7.35 -21.30 -8.17
C LEU A 110 8.26 -20.08 -8.41
N LEU A 111 7.72 -18.88 -8.27
CA LEU A 111 8.51 -17.65 -8.44
C LEU A 111 9.62 -17.53 -7.38
N ILE A 112 9.31 -17.77 -6.10
CA ILE A 112 10.24 -17.59 -5.00
C ILE A 112 11.36 -18.65 -5.04
N ASN A 113 11.03 -19.91 -5.30
CA ASN A 113 11.98 -21.01 -5.18
C ASN A 113 12.69 -21.35 -6.49
N PHE A 114 12.01 -21.20 -7.62
CA PHE A 114 12.54 -21.61 -8.93
C PHE A 114 12.70 -20.44 -9.91
N GLY A 115 12.29 -19.23 -9.55
CA GLY A 115 12.34 -18.07 -10.44
C GLY A 115 11.29 -18.10 -11.58
N ILE A 116 10.39 -19.09 -11.57
CA ILE A 116 9.35 -19.26 -12.61
C ILE A 116 8.20 -18.30 -12.31
N ASN A 117 8.11 -17.23 -13.09
CA ASN A 117 7.04 -16.23 -12.92
C ASN A 117 5.80 -16.59 -13.74
N ARG A 118 4.76 -17.05 -13.05
CA ARG A 118 3.40 -17.25 -13.58
C ARG A 118 2.39 -16.25 -13.01
N LEU A 119 2.86 -15.25 -12.24
CA LEU A 119 2.04 -14.18 -11.67
C LEU A 119 1.89 -13.05 -12.71
N ASN A 120 1.04 -13.23 -13.70
CA ASN A 120 0.91 -12.31 -14.83
C ASN A 120 0.08 -11.05 -14.53
N ASN A 121 -0.47 -10.92 -13.30
CA ASN A 121 -1.43 -9.87 -13.00
C ASN A 121 -1.18 -9.22 -11.64
N HIS A 122 -1.39 -7.90 -11.59
CA HIS A 122 -1.45 -7.13 -10.35
C HIS A 122 -2.55 -7.67 -9.41
N VAL A 123 -2.39 -7.50 -8.09
CA VAL A 123 -3.36 -8.00 -7.10
C VAL A 123 -4.75 -7.37 -7.28
N VAL A 124 -4.84 -6.13 -7.74
CA VAL A 124 -6.12 -5.46 -8.07
C VAL A 124 -6.91 -6.28 -9.10
N ASN A 125 -6.26 -6.77 -10.16
CA ASN A 125 -6.92 -7.61 -11.17
C ASN A 125 -7.43 -8.94 -10.58
N ARG A 126 -6.74 -9.47 -9.57
CA ARG A 126 -7.21 -10.66 -8.83
C ARG A 126 -8.42 -10.35 -7.96
N TYR A 127 -8.51 -9.14 -7.41
CA TYR A 127 -9.68 -8.68 -6.68
C TYR A 127 -10.89 -8.56 -7.60
N PHE A 128 -10.75 -7.96 -8.79
CA PHE A 128 -11.85 -7.87 -9.75
C PHE A 128 -12.44 -9.22 -10.13
N LYS A 129 -11.64 -10.30 -10.19
CA LYS A 129 -12.16 -11.65 -10.44
C LYS A 129 -13.22 -12.09 -9.44
N THR A 130 -13.22 -11.55 -8.21
CA THR A 130 -14.22 -11.93 -7.19
C THR A 130 -15.59 -11.32 -7.44
N VAL A 131 -15.72 -10.35 -8.33
CA VAL A 131 -16.98 -9.69 -8.69
C VAL A 131 -17.36 -9.88 -10.16
N ASN A 132 -16.69 -10.78 -10.89
CA ASN A 132 -17.01 -11.07 -12.29
C ASN A 132 -18.46 -11.52 -12.50
N PHE A 133 -19.07 -12.18 -11.49
CA PHE A 133 -20.47 -12.60 -11.52
C PHE A 133 -21.48 -11.43 -11.57
N LEU A 134 -21.05 -10.22 -11.21
CA LEU A 134 -21.82 -8.96 -11.31
C LEU A 134 -21.50 -8.18 -12.59
N ASN A 135 -20.68 -8.73 -13.48
CA ASN A 135 -20.19 -8.06 -14.70
C ASN A 135 -19.46 -6.72 -14.44
N ILE A 136 -18.89 -6.56 -13.25
CA ILE A 136 -18.14 -5.35 -12.87
C ILE A 136 -16.85 -5.24 -13.68
N LYS A 137 -16.66 -4.08 -14.29
CA LYS A 137 -15.45 -3.74 -15.05
C LYS A 137 -14.58 -2.77 -14.26
N ASN A 138 -13.26 -2.94 -14.38
CA ASN A 138 -12.32 -1.98 -13.85
C ASN A 138 -12.41 -0.68 -14.67
N ASP A 139 -12.61 0.45 -13.98
CA ASP A 139 -12.68 1.78 -14.58
C ASP A 139 -11.29 2.37 -14.92
N ASN A 140 -10.22 1.70 -14.47
CA ASN A 140 -8.82 2.10 -14.64
C ASN A 140 -8.47 3.48 -14.05
N LEU A 141 -9.25 3.98 -13.10
CA LEU A 141 -8.98 5.25 -12.41
C LEU A 141 -7.95 5.14 -11.28
N GLY A 142 -7.35 3.96 -11.08
CA GLY A 142 -6.35 3.74 -10.02
C GLY A 142 -6.97 3.50 -8.65
N LEU A 143 -6.18 3.80 -7.61
CA LEU A 143 -6.57 3.62 -6.21
C LEU A 143 -7.28 4.86 -5.66
N ASP A 144 -8.00 4.68 -4.55
CA ASP A 144 -8.62 5.77 -3.81
C ASP A 144 -8.04 5.89 -2.40
N TYR A 145 -7.73 7.11 -2.00
CA TYR A 145 -7.49 7.48 -0.61
C TYR A 145 -8.03 8.90 -0.37
N PHE A 146 -9.01 9.01 0.52
CA PHE A 146 -9.67 10.27 0.81
C PHE A 146 -9.03 10.89 2.05
N VAL A 147 -8.09 11.79 1.82
CA VAL A 147 -7.42 12.54 2.89
C VAL A 147 -8.40 13.55 3.48
N LYS A 148 -8.57 13.55 4.80
CA LYS A 148 -9.13 14.69 5.49
C LYS A 148 -8.18 15.88 5.36
N GLU A 149 -8.70 17.07 5.09
CA GLU A 149 -7.95 18.29 5.30
C GLU A 149 -7.68 18.42 6.80
N GLU A 150 -6.50 17.96 7.21
CA GLU A 150 -6.12 17.98 8.62
C GLU A 150 -5.57 19.33 9.01
N LYS A 151 -5.97 19.77 10.21
CA LYS A 151 -5.54 21.00 10.82
C LYS A 151 -4.02 20.99 11.06
N LYS A 152 -3.28 21.86 10.35
CA LYS A 152 -1.97 22.37 10.71
C LYS A 152 -0.86 21.36 11.00
N ILE A 153 -0.45 20.65 9.97
CA ILE A 153 0.92 20.16 9.95
C ILE A 153 1.82 21.40 9.90
N ASN A 154 2.73 21.54 10.85
CA ASN A 154 3.69 22.66 10.86
C ASN A 154 4.76 22.45 9.79
N TYR A 155 4.36 22.60 8.54
CA TYR A 155 5.20 22.50 7.35
C TYR A 155 4.61 23.31 6.20
N ASP A 156 5.46 24.04 5.49
CA ASP A 156 5.04 24.81 4.32
C ASP A 156 4.95 23.92 3.07
N TYR A 157 3.86 23.19 2.97
CA TYR A 157 3.58 22.26 1.85
C TYR A 157 3.20 22.98 0.53
N LYS A 158 3.21 24.31 0.51
CA LYS A 158 3.01 25.09 -0.72
C LYS A 158 4.28 25.22 -1.54
N LYS A 159 5.45 25.05 -0.90
CA LYS A 159 6.74 25.00 -1.57
C LYS A 159 7.00 23.60 -2.14
N ASP A 160 7.77 23.55 -3.22
CA ASP A 160 8.19 22.28 -3.80
C ASP A 160 9.09 21.50 -2.84
N TYR A 161 8.82 20.20 -2.67
CA TYR A 161 9.62 19.30 -1.83
C TYR A 161 9.47 17.85 -2.28
N LEU A 162 10.40 17.03 -1.86
CA LEU A 162 10.33 15.58 -1.96
C LEU A 162 9.85 14.98 -0.65
N SER A 163 8.97 13.99 -0.70
CA SER A 163 8.65 13.17 0.47
C SER A 163 9.30 11.80 0.36
N TRP A 164 9.92 11.32 1.44
CA TRP A 164 10.61 10.04 1.46
C TRP A 164 10.15 9.18 2.63
N CYS A 165 9.45 8.08 2.35
CA CYS A 165 9.13 7.06 3.34
C CYS A 165 10.33 6.10 3.49
N ILE A 166 11.16 6.33 4.51
CA ILE A 166 12.37 5.56 4.77
C ILE A 166 12.10 4.27 5.54
N GLY A 167 10.89 4.09 6.07
CA GLY A 167 10.48 2.93 6.87
C GLY A 167 10.27 1.65 6.06
N GLY A 168 10.10 0.56 6.80
CA GLY A 168 9.76 -0.75 6.25
C GLY A 168 9.57 -1.77 7.35
N THR A 169 8.63 -2.70 7.18
CA THR A 169 8.32 -3.74 8.18
C THR A 169 9.54 -4.61 8.54
N TYR A 170 10.46 -4.79 7.61
CA TYR A 170 11.67 -5.60 7.76
C TYR A 170 12.89 -4.80 7.33
N GLU A 171 14.01 -4.97 8.07
CA GLU A 171 15.29 -4.31 7.75
C GLU A 171 15.76 -4.55 6.31
N GLN A 172 15.51 -5.75 5.78
CA GLN A 172 15.89 -6.14 4.42
C GLN A 172 15.11 -5.40 3.32
N LYS A 173 14.12 -4.60 3.71
CA LYS A 173 13.34 -3.74 2.81
C LYS A 173 13.78 -2.28 2.86
N LYS A 174 14.68 -1.90 3.76
CA LYS A 174 15.14 -0.51 3.93
C LYS A 174 16.50 -0.29 3.25
N LEU A 175 16.63 0.82 2.54
CA LEU A 175 17.93 1.30 2.06
C LEU A 175 18.86 1.55 3.26
N SER A 176 20.15 1.51 3.07
CA SER A 176 21.09 1.86 4.13
C SER A 176 21.11 3.37 4.40
N ILE A 177 21.54 3.74 5.60
CA ILE A 177 21.72 5.16 5.99
C ILE A 177 22.62 5.90 4.97
N ASN A 178 23.71 5.26 4.53
CA ASN A 178 24.63 5.85 3.57
C ASN A 178 23.98 6.06 2.19
N GLN A 179 23.19 5.11 1.68
CA GLN A 179 22.47 5.29 0.41
C GLN A 179 21.53 6.48 0.48
N ILE A 180 20.76 6.61 1.58
CA ILE A 180 19.81 7.71 1.75
C ILE A 180 20.56 9.03 1.88
N LYS A 181 21.61 9.07 2.72
CA LYS A 181 22.47 10.26 2.90
C LYS A 181 23.09 10.71 1.59
N ASP A 182 23.66 9.79 0.81
CA ASP A 182 24.34 10.12 -0.45
C ASP A 182 23.41 10.74 -1.50
N VAL A 183 22.12 10.35 -1.48
CA VAL A 183 21.09 10.98 -2.31
C VAL A 183 20.69 12.34 -1.74
N ILE A 184 20.36 12.40 -0.44
CA ILE A 184 19.92 13.63 0.24
C ILE A 184 20.93 14.76 0.06
N ASP A 185 22.22 14.46 0.16
CA ASP A 185 23.29 15.46 0.06
C ASP A 185 23.46 16.07 -1.34
N LYS A 186 22.81 15.52 -2.33
CA LYS A 186 22.88 15.93 -3.74
C LYS A 186 21.56 16.43 -4.31
N VAL A 187 20.47 16.36 -3.54
CA VAL A 187 19.14 16.85 -3.94
C VAL A 187 18.99 18.29 -3.47
N ASP A 188 18.62 19.18 -4.37
CA ASP A 188 18.46 20.61 -4.07
C ASP A 188 17.12 20.94 -3.40
N LEU A 189 16.08 20.15 -3.64
CA LEU A 189 14.76 20.36 -3.05
C LEU A 189 14.72 19.98 -1.56
N PRO A 190 13.89 20.68 -0.76
CA PRO A 190 13.57 20.26 0.59
C PRO A 190 13.11 18.81 0.66
N ILE A 191 13.52 18.09 1.69
CA ILE A 191 13.18 16.68 1.86
C ILE A 191 12.40 16.48 3.16
N VAL A 192 11.25 15.83 3.05
CA VAL A 192 10.41 15.41 4.17
C VAL A 192 10.59 13.92 4.41
N LEU A 193 11.17 13.55 5.55
CA LEU A 193 11.30 12.14 5.95
C LEU A 193 10.06 11.68 6.69
N LEU A 194 9.51 10.56 6.25
CA LEU A 194 8.30 9.92 6.79
C LEU A 194 8.60 8.47 7.21
N ALA A 195 8.17 8.07 8.39
CA ALA A 195 8.18 6.69 8.86
C ALA A 195 7.40 6.56 10.17
N GLY A 196 7.25 5.34 10.69
CA GLY A 196 6.71 5.06 12.02
C GLY A 196 7.68 5.38 13.16
N ASP A 197 7.21 5.13 14.39
CA ASP A 197 8.01 5.36 15.61
C ASP A 197 9.32 4.57 15.65
N ASN A 198 9.31 3.36 15.11
CA ASN A 198 10.47 2.46 15.13
C ASN A 198 11.67 3.02 14.33
N GLU A 199 11.43 3.91 13.40
CA GLU A 199 12.45 4.50 12.52
C GLU A 199 12.97 5.86 13.00
N LYS A 200 12.56 6.36 14.19
CA LYS A 200 13.02 7.65 14.73
C LYS A 200 14.55 7.72 14.83
N ALA A 201 15.17 6.70 15.44
CA ALA A 201 16.62 6.63 15.59
C ALA A 201 17.34 6.59 14.23
N TYR A 202 16.78 5.81 13.29
CA TYR A 202 17.28 5.69 11.93
C TYR A 202 17.23 7.04 11.18
N ALA A 203 16.13 7.77 11.28
CA ALA A 203 15.98 9.10 10.68
C ALA A 203 16.94 10.12 11.31
N ASN A 204 17.07 10.12 12.64
CA ASN A 204 17.99 11.03 13.34
C ASN A 204 19.45 10.80 12.93
N GLU A 205 19.84 9.55 12.73
CA GLU A 205 21.19 9.23 12.28
C GLU A 205 21.45 9.70 10.84
N ILE A 206 20.48 9.52 9.93
CA ILE A 206 20.57 10.07 8.57
C ILE A 206 20.80 11.58 8.62
N ILE A 207 20.02 12.32 9.41
CA ILE A 207 20.12 13.78 9.51
C ILE A 207 21.46 14.19 10.13
N ARG A 208 21.92 13.47 11.15
CA ARG A 208 23.17 13.76 11.85
C ARG A 208 24.37 13.74 10.90
N ILE A 209 24.42 12.75 10.00
CA ILE A 209 25.55 12.57 9.08
C ILE A 209 25.39 13.30 7.75
N SER A 210 24.19 13.79 7.41
CA SER A 210 23.93 14.52 6.17
C SER A 210 24.49 15.94 6.20
N LYS A 211 25.04 16.38 5.09
CA LYS A 211 25.49 17.75 4.85
C LYS A 211 24.32 18.68 4.53
N ASN A 212 23.31 18.17 3.84
CA ASN A 212 22.09 18.91 3.51
C ASN A 212 21.33 19.25 4.80
N LYS A 213 21.02 20.55 4.99
CA LYS A 213 20.25 21.02 6.15
C LYS A 213 18.76 21.25 5.85
N ASN A 214 18.34 21.03 4.61
CA ASN A 214 16.98 21.23 4.19
C ASN A 214 16.12 19.94 4.32
N ILE A 215 16.22 19.32 5.49
CA ILE A 215 15.55 18.06 5.82
C ILE A 215 14.58 18.29 6.98
N THR A 216 13.33 17.94 6.81
CA THR A 216 12.33 17.92 7.88
C THR A 216 11.99 16.49 8.27
N ASN A 217 12.17 16.15 9.56
CA ASN A 217 11.93 14.84 10.10
C ASN A 217 10.56 14.71 10.76
N PHE A 218 9.65 13.97 10.13
CA PHE A 218 8.35 13.62 10.69
C PHE A 218 8.22 12.12 11.08
N CYS A 219 9.31 11.38 11.12
CA CYS A 219 9.28 9.97 11.51
C CYS A 219 8.75 9.82 12.94
N GLY A 220 7.66 9.04 13.08
CA GLY A 220 6.97 8.80 14.33
C GLY A 220 6.26 10.02 14.94
N LYS A 221 5.99 11.06 14.15
CA LYS A 221 5.31 12.28 14.62
C LYS A 221 3.94 12.49 14.00
N LEU A 222 3.66 11.82 12.90
CA LEU A 222 2.44 12.00 12.12
C LEU A 222 1.57 10.74 12.11
N SER A 223 0.27 10.95 12.06
CA SER A 223 -0.69 9.91 11.67
C SER A 223 -0.51 9.50 10.21
N ILE A 224 -1.17 8.42 9.81
CA ILE A 224 -1.19 7.98 8.40
C ILE A 224 -1.83 9.07 7.51
N ASN A 225 -2.90 9.72 7.99
CA ASN A 225 -3.60 10.77 7.24
C ASN A 225 -2.72 12.01 7.04
N GLU A 226 -2.03 12.47 8.09
CA GLU A 226 -1.07 13.59 7.99
C GLU A 226 0.08 13.25 7.04
N SER A 227 0.63 12.05 7.16
CA SER A 227 1.67 11.57 6.23
C SER A 227 1.17 11.55 4.78
N ALA A 228 -0.06 11.05 4.57
CA ALA A 228 -0.70 11.02 3.26
C ALA A 228 -0.94 12.44 2.70
N TYR A 229 -1.30 13.40 3.56
CA TYR A 229 -1.45 14.79 3.18
C TYR A 229 -0.14 15.39 2.65
N LEU A 230 0.98 15.19 3.36
CA LEU A 230 2.29 15.62 2.88
C LEU A 230 2.70 14.91 1.59
N ILE A 231 2.46 13.61 1.48
CA ILE A 231 2.75 12.86 0.26
C ILE A 231 1.97 13.44 -0.93
N LYS A 232 0.68 13.72 -0.77
CA LYS A 232 -0.20 14.27 -1.82
C LYS A 232 0.33 15.57 -2.42
N HIS A 233 0.99 16.41 -1.62
CA HIS A 233 1.48 17.72 -2.04
C HIS A 233 2.97 17.73 -2.41
N SER A 234 3.66 16.59 -2.34
CA SER A 234 5.05 16.50 -2.76
C SER A 234 5.20 16.38 -4.29
N LYS A 235 6.31 16.88 -4.82
CA LYS A 235 6.66 16.75 -6.25
C LYS A 235 6.99 15.31 -6.64
N LEU A 236 7.59 14.56 -5.72
CA LEU A 236 8.00 13.18 -5.91
C LEU A 236 7.96 12.45 -4.56
N PHE A 237 7.50 11.22 -4.58
CA PHE A 237 7.51 10.33 -3.43
C PHE A 237 8.53 9.19 -3.60
N LEU A 238 9.44 9.11 -2.66
CA LEU A 238 10.44 8.03 -2.56
C LEU A 238 10.01 7.04 -1.48
N THR A 239 10.06 5.75 -1.76
CA THR A 239 9.58 4.76 -0.80
C THR A 239 10.18 3.37 -0.99
N ASN A 240 10.35 2.63 0.09
CA ASN A 240 10.51 1.20 0.03
C ASN A 240 9.17 0.51 -0.34
N ASP A 241 9.18 -0.79 -0.63
CA ASP A 241 7.96 -1.61 -0.79
C ASP A 241 7.15 -1.62 0.52
N THR A 242 6.26 -0.61 0.68
CA THR A 242 5.47 -0.36 1.89
C THR A 242 4.01 -0.02 1.58
N GLY A 243 3.17 0.01 2.63
CA GLY A 243 1.77 0.45 2.50
C GLY A 243 1.61 1.90 2.03
N MET A 244 2.57 2.78 2.36
CA MET A 244 2.56 4.20 1.96
C MET A 244 2.73 4.37 0.44
N MET A 245 3.41 3.45 -0.24
CA MET A 245 3.49 3.41 -1.70
C MET A 245 2.10 3.35 -2.35
N HIS A 246 1.19 2.54 -1.79
CA HIS A 246 -0.16 2.43 -2.33
C HIS A 246 -1.02 3.65 -2.00
N ILE A 247 -0.81 4.30 -0.84
CA ILE A 247 -1.45 5.58 -0.53
C ILE A 247 -0.99 6.65 -1.53
N ALA A 248 0.32 6.78 -1.74
CA ALA A 248 0.88 7.70 -2.72
C ALA A 248 0.34 7.46 -4.13
N SER A 249 0.20 6.17 -4.50
CA SER A 249 -0.35 5.75 -5.78
C SER A 249 -1.76 6.27 -6.04
N SER A 250 -2.57 6.51 -4.99
CA SER A 250 -3.92 7.06 -5.12
C SER A 250 -3.96 8.55 -5.49
N PHE A 251 -2.83 9.26 -5.38
CA PHE A 251 -2.75 10.69 -5.67
C PHE A 251 -2.19 11.01 -7.06
N ASN A 252 -1.80 9.99 -7.82
CA ASN A 252 -1.18 10.13 -9.14
C ASN A 252 0.07 11.03 -9.17
N ILE A 253 0.81 11.10 -8.06
CA ILE A 253 2.11 11.77 -8.00
C ILE A 253 3.22 10.83 -8.49
N PRO A 254 4.36 11.34 -8.95
CA PRO A 254 5.50 10.51 -9.30
C PRO A 254 5.99 9.68 -8.10
N ILE A 255 6.38 8.43 -8.35
CA ILE A 255 6.86 7.50 -7.31
C ILE A 255 8.13 6.80 -7.76
N ILE A 256 9.16 6.84 -6.94
CA ILE A 256 10.31 5.93 -7.04
C ILE A 256 10.22 4.94 -5.88
N SER A 257 10.12 3.65 -6.20
CA SER A 257 10.03 2.59 -5.20
C SER A 257 11.24 1.66 -5.24
N PHE A 258 11.73 1.26 -4.06
CA PHE A 258 12.93 0.46 -3.90
C PHE A 258 12.60 -0.98 -3.53
N TRP A 259 13.12 -1.93 -4.28
CA TRP A 259 12.80 -3.36 -4.20
C TRP A 259 14.03 -4.21 -3.93
N GLY A 260 14.11 -4.71 -2.71
CA GLY A 260 15.16 -5.60 -2.27
C GLY A 260 14.77 -7.08 -2.31
N CYS A 261 14.38 -7.63 -1.15
CA CYS A 261 14.01 -9.04 -1.00
C CYS A 261 12.68 -9.42 -1.66
N THR A 262 11.85 -8.43 -1.95
CA THR A 262 10.62 -8.55 -2.75
C THR A 262 10.88 -8.10 -4.19
N LYS A 263 9.90 -8.31 -5.07
CA LYS A 263 9.93 -7.86 -6.47
C LYS A 263 8.57 -7.34 -6.89
N PRO A 264 8.51 -6.35 -7.82
CA PRO A 264 7.25 -5.92 -8.43
C PRO A 264 6.46 -7.07 -9.05
N SER A 265 7.13 -8.08 -9.60
CA SER A 265 6.52 -9.28 -10.18
C SER A 265 5.67 -10.12 -9.22
N LEU A 266 5.73 -9.87 -7.90
CA LEU A 266 4.77 -10.42 -6.92
C LEU A 266 3.36 -9.82 -7.06
N GLY A 267 3.21 -8.75 -7.88
CA GLY A 267 1.94 -8.11 -8.20
C GLY A 267 1.47 -7.09 -7.17
N PHE A 268 2.38 -6.45 -6.44
CA PHE A 268 2.10 -5.44 -5.40
C PHE A 268 2.83 -4.11 -5.64
N TYR A 269 3.23 -3.82 -6.86
CA TYR A 269 3.81 -2.53 -7.21
C TYR A 269 2.76 -1.40 -7.17
N ALA A 270 3.20 -0.15 -7.29
CA ALA A 270 2.29 0.99 -7.32
C ALA A 270 1.28 0.87 -8.48
N TYR A 271 0.01 1.11 -8.20
CA TYR A 271 -1.09 0.95 -9.16
C TYR A 271 -1.68 2.31 -9.50
N GLN A 272 -1.28 2.87 -10.63
CA GLN A 272 -1.71 4.19 -11.11
C GLN A 272 -2.15 4.15 -12.57
N PRO A 273 -3.13 4.98 -12.98
CA PRO A 273 -3.57 5.08 -14.37
C PRO A 273 -2.60 5.91 -15.23
N LYS A 274 -1.90 6.88 -14.65
CA LYS A 274 -0.94 7.77 -15.32
C LYS A 274 0.49 7.43 -14.90
N LYS A 275 1.40 7.59 -15.85
CA LYS A 275 2.79 7.18 -15.71
C LYS A 275 3.60 8.16 -14.87
N SER A 276 4.25 7.70 -13.87
CA SER A 276 5.46 8.26 -13.27
C SER A 276 5.88 7.33 -12.15
N ILE A 277 5.97 6.02 -12.44
CA ILE A 277 6.38 5.02 -11.47
C ILE A 277 7.69 4.42 -11.93
N ILE A 278 8.73 4.56 -11.11
CA ILE A 278 10.00 3.87 -11.29
C ILE A 278 10.16 2.85 -10.17
N ASN A 279 10.32 1.59 -10.56
CA ASN A 279 10.63 0.51 -9.62
C ASN A 279 12.13 0.21 -9.73
N MET A 280 12.90 0.67 -8.76
CA MET A 280 14.33 0.38 -8.67
C MET A 280 14.54 -0.95 -7.96
N GLU A 281 15.12 -1.90 -8.65
CA GLU A 281 15.33 -3.23 -8.15
C GLU A 281 16.79 -3.50 -7.82
N SER A 282 17.04 -4.27 -6.76
CA SER A 282 18.36 -4.83 -6.51
C SER A 282 18.89 -5.61 -7.73
N ILE A 283 20.17 -5.50 -8.00
CA ILE A 283 20.87 -6.24 -9.07
C ILE A 283 20.98 -7.76 -8.79
N LYS A 284 20.70 -8.22 -7.57
CA LYS A 284 20.79 -9.64 -7.22
C LYS A 284 19.73 -10.46 -7.96
N SER A 285 20.15 -11.49 -8.68
CA SER A 285 19.31 -12.27 -9.60
C SER A 285 18.31 -13.19 -8.87
N LYS A 286 18.74 -13.86 -7.78
CA LYS A 286 17.91 -14.84 -7.05
C LYS A 286 16.89 -14.17 -6.14
N ARG A 287 15.95 -13.43 -6.73
CA ARG A 287 14.84 -12.74 -6.05
C ARG A 287 13.50 -13.07 -6.71
N PRO A 288 12.35 -12.93 -6.02
CA PRO A 288 12.19 -12.53 -4.63
C PRO A 288 12.71 -13.59 -3.65
N CYS A 289 13.18 -13.15 -2.47
CA CYS A 289 13.65 -14.05 -1.43
C CYS A 289 12.53 -14.66 -0.60
N SER A 290 11.46 -13.89 -0.42
CA SER A 290 10.24 -14.27 0.29
C SER A 290 9.06 -13.42 -0.16
N ARG A 291 7.86 -13.84 0.22
CA ARG A 291 6.61 -13.15 -0.15
C ARG A 291 6.52 -11.71 0.36
N HIS A 292 7.01 -11.46 1.57
CA HIS A 292 6.84 -10.19 2.29
C HIS A 292 8.16 -9.52 2.66
N GLY A 293 9.29 -10.07 2.25
CA GLY A 293 10.61 -9.56 2.63
C GLY A 293 11.06 -9.94 4.04
N SER A 294 10.40 -10.90 4.70
CA SER A 294 10.77 -11.36 6.06
C SER A 294 12.11 -12.09 6.10
N ASN A 295 12.49 -12.74 5.01
CA ASN A 295 13.74 -13.46 4.88
C ASN A 295 14.51 -12.95 3.66
N CYS A 296 15.84 -12.82 3.78
CA CYS A 296 16.71 -12.46 2.71
C CYS A 296 17.76 -13.56 2.49
N ARG A 297 17.90 -14.05 1.25
CA ARG A 297 18.95 -15.03 0.88
C ARG A 297 20.35 -14.43 0.99
N TYR A 298 20.46 -13.12 0.93
CA TYR A 298 21.72 -12.37 1.02
C TYR A 298 22.02 -11.88 2.44
N LYS A 299 21.39 -12.51 3.45
CA LYS A 299 21.61 -12.31 4.89
C LYS A 299 21.51 -10.84 5.34
N LYS A 300 22.40 -10.43 6.26
CA LYS A 300 22.38 -9.11 6.91
C LYS A 300 22.59 -7.93 5.96
N GLU A 301 23.33 -8.10 4.89
CA GLU A 301 23.56 -7.01 3.93
C GLU A 301 22.27 -6.58 3.21
N GLY A 302 21.37 -7.53 2.98
CA GLY A 302 20.13 -7.29 2.25
C GLY A 302 20.36 -6.88 0.80
N CYS A 303 19.58 -7.44 -0.11
CA CYS A 303 19.77 -7.13 -1.53
C CYS A 303 19.41 -5.67 -1.89
N ILE A 304 18.58 -5.00 -1.13
CA ILE A 304 18.20 -3.60 -1.40
C ILE A 304 19.42 -2.65 -1.33
N LYS A 305 20.42 -2.98 -0.53
CA LYS A 305 21.66 -2.19 -0.41
C LYS A 305 22.53 -2.21 -1.67
N THR A 306 22.19 -3.05 -2.66
CA THR A 306 22.88 -3.06 -3.96
C THR A 306 22.28 -2.08 -4.98
N ILE A 307 21.24 -1.34 -4.63
CA ILE A 307 20.70 -0.26 -5.47
C ILE A 307 21.67 0.91 -5.39
N PRO A 308 22.30 1.35 -6.50
CA PRO A 308 23.29 2.42 -6.46
C PRO A 308 22.65 3.77 -6.16
N SER A 309 23.27 4.57 -5.26
CA SER A 309 22.77 5.91 -4.90
C SER A 309 22.76 6.89 -6.07
N ASN A 310 23.73 6.77 -7.00
CA ASN A 310 23.77 7.60 -8.20
C ASN A 310 22.59 7.33 -9.14
N GLU A 311 22.19 6.07 -9.32
CA GLU A 311 21.02 5.73 -10.13
C GLU A 311 19.71 6.26 -9.49
N ILE A 312 19.64 6.28 -8.14
CA ILE A 312 18.50 6.91 -7.45
C ILE A 312 18.45 8.39 -7.81
N LEU A 313 19.58 9.09 -7.75
CA LEU A 313 19.68 10.51 -8.06
C LEU A 313 19.33 10.80 -9.52
N GLU A 314 19.85 10.02 -10.45
CA GLU A 314 19.54 10.13 -11.88
C GLU A 314 18.03 10.00 -12.14
N ASN A 315 17.37 9.05 -11.51
CA ASN A 315 15.92 8.88 -11.63
C ASN A 315 15.12 10.02 -10.95
N ILE A 316 15.62 10.61 -9.87
CA ILE A 316 15.02 11.81 -9.26
C ILE A 316 15.07 12.97 -10.26
N ASN A 317 16.24 13.25 -10.82
CA ASN A 317 16.43 14.34 -11.79
C ASN A 317 15.55 14.13 -13.02
N LEU A 318 15.53 12.92 -13.59
CA LEU A 318 14.69 12.58 -14.75
C LEU A 318 13.18 12.86 -14.52
N ILE A 319 12.70 12.80 -13.28
CA ILE A 319 11.29 13.07 -12.96
C ILE A 319 11.06 14.56 -12.71
N LEU A 320 12.06 15.28 -12.18
CA LEU A 320 11.92 16.67 -11.79
C LEU A 320 12.16 17.66 -12.95
N ASP A 321 12.95 17.25 -13.96
CA ASP A 321 13.16 17.96 -15.22
C ASP A 321 11.92 17.83 -16.15
#